data_503cbcd4e7e65f61c2d9a154a8e9b5ec
#
_entry.id   503cbcd4e7e65f61c2d9a154a8e9b5ec
#
_cell.length_a   1.000
_cell.length_b   1.000
_cell.length_c   1.000
_cell.angle_alpha   90.00
_cell.angle_beta   90.00
_cell.angle_gamma   90.00
#
_symmetry.space_group_name_H-M   'P 1'
#
loop_
_entity.id
_entity.type
_entity.pdbx_description
1 polymer ?
#
loop_
_entity_poly.entity_id
_entity_poly.type
_entity_poly.pdbx_seq_one_letter_code
_entity_poly.pdbx_strand_id
1 'polypeptide(L)'
;LISWKDSINKKEFFGFNNDYIAFIPGKKPNEGFLWVNHEYIHPLFFSAKPYNQKTLEDVKEEMRNVGGSFFRVYKNFKTWKIDLNNKFNHRVSALDKITFDNNINIKGSSIAIGTLANCSGGITPWRTILTCEENYDMFYGERNLSDGSIYKASYDVGWTKFFPFPPEHYGWVVEIDPFSRKKRKLVSLGRCAHECATVKVLKDNRIVVYTGDDMDNGCLYKFISKSQGDLTHGKLYVASLEKKKWIEINYQKHKVLQKKFKNQIEV
;
A
#
# COMPACT_ATOMS: atom_id res chain seq x y z
N LEU A 1 -21.46 -4.74 -9.46
CA LEU A 1 -20.78 -5.98 -9.74
C LEU A 1 -20.55 -6.77 -8.46
N ILE A 2 -20.13 -6.11 -7.40
CA ILE A 2 -19.83 -6.68 -6.09
C ILE A 2 -19.99 -5.63 -4.99
N SER A 3 -20.44 -6.05 -3.82
CA SER A 3 -20.61 -5.24 -2.62
C SER A 3 -19.85 -5.81 -1.44
N TRP A 4 -19.60 -5.00 -0.42
CA TRP A 4 -19.02 -5.46 0.83
C TRP A 4 -19.73 -6.71 1.35
N LYS A 5 -18.96 -7.69 1.82
CA LYS A 5 -19.38 -9.03 2.27
C LYS A 5 -19.85 -10.00 1.17
N ASP A 6 -19.91 -9.59 -0.08
CA ASP A 6 -20.11 -10.56 -1.15
C ASP A 6 -18.91 -11.49 -1.27
N SER A 7 -19.15 -12.76 -1.61
CA SER A 7 -18.08 -13.74 -1.79
C SER A 7 -17.23 -13.42 -3.03
N ILE A 8 -15.91 -13.48 -2.90
CA ILE A 8 -14.97 -13.49 -4.03
C ILE A 8 -14.48 -14.90 -4.37
N ASN A 9 -14.56 -15.80 -3.38
CA ASN A 9 -14.34 -17.24 -3.52
C ASN A 9 -15.05 -17.98 -2.36
N LYS A 10 -14.83 -19.29 -2.19
CA LYS A 10 -15.49 -20.12 -1.16
C LYS A 10 -15.13 -19.73 0.29
N LYS A 11 -14.08 -18.96 0.52
CA LYS A 11 -13.52 -18.68 1.86
C LYS A 11 -13.41 -17.19 2.19
N GLU A 12 -13.36 -16.35 1.19
CA GLU A 12 -13.03 -14.93 1.34
C GLU A 12 -14.12 -14.05 0.76
N PHE A 13 -14.33 -12.93 1.42
CA PHE A 13 -15.35 -11.95 1.11
C PHE A 13 -14.71 -10.64 0.66
N PHE A 14 -15.43 -9.87 -0.12
CA PHE A 14 -15.05 -8.55 -0.58
C PHE A 14 -15.01 -7.57 0.60
N GLY A 15 -13.94 -6.78 0.69
CA GLY A 15 -13.68 -5.89 1.82
C GLY A 15 -14.52 -4.63 1.86
N PHE A 16 -14.31 -3.83 2.89
CA PHE A 16 -15.02 -2.58 3.15
C PHE A 16 -14.31 -1.39 2.51
N ASN A 17 -15.02 -0.30 2.25
CA ASN A 17 -14.50 0.99 1.79
C ASN A 17 -13.58 0.88 0.57
N ASN A 18 -14.18 0.75 -0.60
CA ASN A 18 -13.46 0.59 -1.86
C ASN A 18 -12.84 1.90 -2.33
N ASP A 19 -11.60 1.84 -2.78
CA ASP A 19 -10.91 2.92 -3.43
C ASP A 19 -10.40 2.51 -4.82
N TYR A 20 -9.09 2.54 -5.06
CA TYR A 20 -8.49 2.26 -6.36
C TYR A 20 -8.94 0.93 -6.97
N ILE A 21 -9.29 1.00 -8.25
CA ILE A 21 -9.67 -0.18 -9.05
C ILE A 21 -8.71 -0.32 -10.23
N ALA A 22 -8.06 -1.48 -10.32
CA ALA A 22 -7.23 -1.84 -11.45
C ALA A 22 -7.85 -3.00 -12.26
N PHE A 23 -7.87 -2.85 -13.59
CA PHE A 23 -8.28 -3.92 -14.49
C PHE A 23 -7.07 -4.51 -15.20
N ILE A 24 -6.85 -5.82 -15.03
CA ILE A 24 -5.82 -6.57 -15.75
C ILE A 24 -6.52 -7.40 -16.84
N PRO A 25 -6.32 -7.07 -18.12
CA PRO A 25 -6.96 -7.80 -19.21
C PRO A 25 -6.65 -9.29 -19.20
N GLY A 26 -7.66 -10.13 -19.47
CA GLY A 26 -7.51 -11.56 -19.70
C GLY A 26 -7.02 -11.88 -21.11
N LYS A 27 -7.09 -13.16 -21.48
CA LYS A 27 -6.73 -13.61 -22.83
C LYS A 27 -7.79 -13.24 -23.87
N LYS A 28 -9.04 -13.07 -23.45
CA LYS A 28 -10.16 -12.70 -24.30
C LYS A 28 -10.66 -11.29 -23.96
N PRO A 29 -11.24 -10.54 -24.93
CA PRO A 29 -11.70 -9.17 -24.69
C PRO A 29 -12.80 -9.02 -23.63
N ASN A 30 -13.54 -10.11 -23.39
CA ASN A 30 -14.67 -10.13 -22.47
C ASN A 30 -14.34 -10.74 -21.10
N GLU A 31 -13.07 -10.80 -20.72
CA GLU A 31 -12.62 -11.31 -19.42
C GLU A 31 -11.38 -10.57 -18.91
N GLY A 32 -11.18 -10.63 -17.63
CA GLY A 32 -10.01 -10.06 -16.98
C GLY A 32 -10.04 -10.30 -15.49
N PHE A 33 -9.22 -9.54 -14.80
CA PHE A 33 -9.17 -9.53 -13.36
C PHE A 33 -9.31 -8.11 -12.85
N LEU A 34 -9.99 -7.95 -11.73
CA LEU A 34 -10.03 -6.71 -10.96
C LEU A 34 -9.18 -6.86 -9.71
N TRP A 35 -8.39 -5.84 -9.43
CA TRP A 35 -7.90 -5.52 -8.11
C TRP A 35 -8.71 -4.35 -7.59
N VAL A 36 -9.14 -4.40 -6.33
CA VAL A 36 -9.83 -3.30 -5.65
C VAL A 36 -9.20 -3.08 -4.29
N ASN A 37 -8.74 -1.86 -4.03
CA ASN A 37 -8.27 -1.46 -2.71
C ASN A 37 -9.43 -1.36 -1.72
N HIS A 38 -9.13 -1.60 -0.44
CA HIS A 38 -10.01 -1.41 0.70
C HIS A 38 -9.27 -0.58 1.74
N GLU A 39 -9.64 0.67 1.86
CA GLU A 39 -8.83 1.70 2.51
C GLU A 39 -9.06 1.76 4.02
N TYR A 40 -10.28 2.10 4.44
CA TYR A 40 -10.61 2.35 5.84
C TYR A 40 -11.56 1.33 6.43
N ILE A 41 -11.68 1.40 7.75
CA ILE A 41 -12.80 0.83 8.50
C ILE A 41 -13.65 1.97 9.06
N HIS A 42 -14.91 1.67 9.36
CA HIS A 42 -15.77 2.59 10.09
C HIS A 42 -16.44 1.85 11.25
N PRO A 43 -16.21 2.25 12.51
CA PRO A 43 -16.63 1.48 13.70
C PRO A 43 -18.09 1.08 13.71
N LEU A 44 -19.00 1.93 13.22
CA LEU A 44 -20.45 1.64 13.20
C LEU A 44 -20.83 0.43 12.34
N PHE A 45 -20.01 0.09 11.32
CA PHE A 45 -20.26 -1.04 10.43
C PHE A 45 -19.64 -2.35 10.93
N PHE A 46 -18.83 -2.29 11.99
CA PHE A 46 -18.17 -3.44 12.60
C PHE A 46 -18.73 -3.71 14.01
N SER A 47 -17.97 -3.40 15.05
CA SER A 47 -18.38 -3.68 16.43
C SER A 47 -19.25 -2.59 17.06
N ALA A 48 -19.27 -1.40 16.48
CA ALA A 48 -19.86 -0.16 17.04
C ALA A 48 -19.33 0.19 18.45
N LYS A 49 -18.18 -0.36 18.84
CA LYS A 49 -17.56 -0.13 20.15
C LYS A 49 -16.56 1.02 20.09
N PRO A 50 -16.40 1.80 21.16
CA PRO A 50 -15.26 2.68 21.34
C PRO A 50 -13.95 1.91 21.25
N TYR A 51 -12.86 2.53 20.78
CA TYR A 51 -11.57 1.88 20.53
C TYR A 51 -11.04 1.11 21.75
N ASN A 52 -11.24 1.65 22.97
CA ASN A 52 -10.77 1.05 24.23
C ASN A 52 -11.61 -0.16 24.68
N GLN A 53 -12.81 -0.36 24.13
CA GLN A 53 -13.71 -1.47 24.43
C GLN A 53 -13.67 -2.59 23.39
N LYS A 54 -12.95 -2.41 22.28
CA LYS A 54 -12.77 -3.45 21.25
C LYS A 54 -12.08 -4.68 21.83
N THR A 55 -12.55 -5.85 21.39
CA THR A 55 -11.89 -7.15 21.65
C THR A 55 -10.86 -7.46 20.57
N LEU A 56 -10.03 -8.47 20.79
CA LEU A 56 -9.10 -8.98 19.79
C LEU A 56 -9.82 -9.40 18.48
N GLU A 57 -10.99 -10.00 18.60
CA GLU A 57 -11.73 -10.47 17.41
C GLU A 57 -12.38 -9.32 16.66
N ASP A 58 -12.86 -8.28 17.34
CA ASP A 58 -13.32 -7.05 16.70
C ASP A 58 -12.20 -6.44 15.83
N VAL A 59 -10.98 -6.33 16.37
CA VAL A 59 -9.83 -5.77 15.65
C VAL A 59 -9.41 -6.67 14.49
N LYS A 60 -9.37 -7.99 14.66
CA LYS A 60 -9.07 -8.91 13.56
C LYS A 60 -10.10 -8.83 12.43
N GLU A 61 -11.38 -8.65 12.76
CA GLU A 61 -12.40 -8.47 11.73
C GLU A 61 -12.19 -7.17 10.94
N GLU A 62 -11.86 -6.07 11.59
CA GLU A 62 -11.47 -4.83 10.92
C GLU A 62 -10.25 -5.03 10.04
N MET A 63 -9.20 -5.67 10.56
CA MET A 63 -7.96 -5.95 9.81
C MET A 63 -8.19 -6.85 8.58
N ARG A 64 -9.17 -7.75 8.60
CA ARG A 64 -9.56 -8.57 7.43
C ARG A 64 -10.23 -7.72 6.35
N ASN A 65 -10.81 -6.59 6.68
CA ASN A 65 -11.64 -5.80 5.77
C ASN A 65 -10.90 -4.69 5.01
N VAL A 66 -9.66 -4.36 5.40
CA VAL A 66 -8.77 -3.43 4.65
C VAL A 66 -7.78 -4.19 3.75
N GLY A 67 -6.98 -3.47 2.98
CA GLY A 67 -6.01 -4.03 2.03
C GLY A 67 -6.54 -4.09 0.60
N GLY A 68 -6.75 -5.27 0.03
CA GLY A 68 -7.29 -5.37 -1.33
C GLY A 68 -7.87 -6.73 -1.68
N SER A 69 -8.70 -6.75 -2.72
CA SER A 69 -9.32 -7.94 -3.29
C SER A 69 -8.88 -8.14 -4.74
N PHE A 70 -8.49 -9.35 -5.11
CA PHE A 70 -8.21 -9.74 -6.48
C PHE A 70 -9.15 -10.85 -6.93
N PHE A 71 -9.85 -10.65 -8.05
CA PHE A 71 -10.81 -11.63 -8.54
C PHE A 71 -11.03 -11.55 -10.05
N ARG A 72 -11.35 -12.72 -10.66
CA ARG A 72 -11.65 -12.84 -12.08
C ARG A 72 -13.04 -12.33 -12.38
N VAL A 73 -13.15 -11.55 -13.45
CA VAL A 73 -14.41 -11.09 -14.02
C VAL A 73 -14.55 -11.50 -15.48
N TYR A 74 -15.76 -11.74 -15.89
CA TYR A 74 -16.09 -12.03 -17.30
C TYR A 74 -17.43 -11.42 -17.69
N LYS A 75 -17.57 -11.09 -18.95
CA LYS A 75 -18.80 -10.55 -19.50
C LYS A 75 -19.68 -11.71 -19.98
N ASN A 76 -20.90 -11.78 -19.44
CA ASN A 76 -21.93 -12.70 -19.88
C ASN A 76 -23.05 -11.86 -20.53
N PHE A 77 -23.19 -11.97 -21.84
CA PHE A 77 -24.01 -11.07 -22.66
C PHE A 77 -23.60 -9.60 -22.43
N LYS A 78 -24.49 -8.81 -21.81
CA LYS A 78 -24.26 -7.37 -21.54
C LYS A 78 -23.74 -7.07 -20.15
N THR A 79 -23.68 -8.05 -19.24
CA THR A 79 -23.34 -7.85 -17.84
C THR A 79 -22.00 -8.48 -17.45
N TRP A 80 -21.23 -7.80 -16.62
CA TRP A 80 -20.05 -8.37 -16.00
C TRP A 80 -20.42 -9.21 -14.78
N LYS A 81 -19.77 -10.35 -14.62
CA LYS A 81 -19.94 -11.29 -13.49
C LYS A 81 -18.60 -11.71 -12.91
N ILE A 82 -18.61 -12.16 -11.68
CA ILE A 82 -17.43 -12.72 -10.99
C ILE A 82 -17.42 -14.23 -11.20
N ASP A 83 -16.24 -14.77 -11.49
CA ASP A 83 -15.99 -16.21 -11.48
C ASP A 83 -15.52 -16.63 -10.08
N LEU A 84 -16.46 -17.00 -9.22
CA LEU A 84 -16.20 -17.36 -7.82
C LEU A 84 -15.31 -18.61 -7.66
N ASN A 85 -15.15 -19.42 -8.69
CA ASN A 85 -14.33 -20.63 -8.64
C ASN A 85 -12.91 -20.43 -9.19
N ASN A 86 -12.55 -19.20 -9.57
CA ASN A 86 -11.23 -18.95 -10.10
C ASN A 86 -10.16 -19.07 -9.02
N LYS A 87 -9.12 -19.85 -9.29
CA LYS A 87 -8.02 -20.13 -8.35
C LYS A 87 -7.19 -18.89 -7.94
N PHE A 88 -7.26 -17.84 -8.74
CA PHE A 88 -6.53 -16.60 -8.46
C PHE A 88 -7.29 -15.63 -7.57
N ASN A 89 -8.59 -15.87 -7.34
CA ASN A 89 -9.34 -14.99 -6.44
C ASN A 89 -8.79 -15.09 -5.00
N HIS A 90 -8.42 -13.96 -4.44
CA HIS A 90 -7.90 -13.89 -3.07
C HIS A 90 -7.95 -12.48 -2.50
N ARG A 91 -7.77 -12.38 -1.20
CA ARG A 91 -7.56 -11.15 -0.45
C ARG A 91 -6.10 -10.97 -0.10
N VAL A 92 -5.69 -9.70 0.05
CA VAL A 92 -4.54 -9.27 0.83
C VAL A 92 -5.07 -8.30 1.88
N SER A 93 -4.71 -8.48 3.14
CA SER A 93 -5.31 -7.76 4.27
C SER A 93 -4.26 -7.22 5.25
N ALA A 94 -4.71 -6.55 6.29
CA ALA A 94 -3.84 -6.12 7.39
C ALA A 94 -3.33 -7.28 8.27
N LEU A 95 -3.67 -8.54 7.98
CA LEU A 95 -3.17 -9.74 8.68
C LEU A 95 -2.09 -10.49 7.90
N ASP A 96 -1.83 -10.13 6.65
CA ASP A 96 -0.87 -10.82 5.80
C ASP A 96 0.58 -10.52 6.19
N LYS A 97 1.49 -11.49 6.03
CA LYS A 97 2.93 -11.24 6.11
C LYS A 97 3.41 -10.64 4.79
N ILE A 98 4.08 -9.49 4.86
CA ILE A 98 4.61 -8.77 3.70
C ILE A 98 6.10 -8.45 3.97
N THR A 99 7.00 -8.91 3.12
CA THR A 99 8.43 -8.64 3.25
C THR A 99 8.74 -7.20 2.84
N PHE A 100 9.71 -6.58 3.48
CA PHE A 100 10.38 -5.42 2.89
C PHE A 100 11.28 -5.88 1.74
N ASP A 101 11.36 -5.07 0.68
CA ASP A 101 12.24 -5.40 -0.45
C ASP A 101 13.70 -5.57 0.02
N ASN A 102 14.47 -6.36 -0.72
CA ASN A 102 15.87 -6.69 -0.41
C ASN A 102 16.08 -7.21 1.04
N ASN A 103 15.02 -7.71 1.71
CA ASN A 103 15.04 -8.14 3.11
C ASN A 103 15.56 -7.06 4.07
N ILE A 104 15.32 -5.78 3.77
CA ILE A 104 15.71 -4.66 4.62
C ILE A 104 15.07 -4.82 5.99
N ASN A 105 15.86 -4.62 7.05
CA ASN A 105 15.36 -4.66 8.42
C ASN A 105 14.86 -3.27 8.82
N ILE A 106 13.57 -3.17 9.16
CA ILE A 106 12.95 -1.96 9.68
C ILE A 106 12.44 -2.24 11.09
N LYS A 107 12.97 -1.50 12.08
CA LYS A 107 12.59 -1.66 13.50
C LYS A 107 12.63 -3.11 14.00
N GLY A 108 13.68 -3.84 13.63
CA GLY A 108 13.94 -5.21 14.10
C GLY A 108 13.31 -6.32 13.28
N SER A 109 12.63 -6.01 12.17
CA SER A 109 12.00 -7.03 11.31
C SER A 109 12.21 -6.73 9.82
N SER A 110 12.40 -7.78 9.02
CA SER A 110 12.33 -7.72 7.54
C SER A 110 10.91 -8.02 7.01
N ILE A 111 9.95 -8.18 7.89
CA ILE A 111 8.55 -8.50 7.57
C ILE A 111 7.65 -7.53 8.33
N ALA A 112 6.75 -6.86 7.61
CA ALA A 112 5.60 -6.16 8.17
C ALA A 112 4.39 -7.10 8.23
N ILE A 113 3.48 -6.85 9.15
CA ILE A 113 2.18 -7.53 9.18
C ILE A 113 1.15 -6.60 8.56
N GLY A 114 0.66 -7.00 7.40
CA GLY A 114 -0.41 -6.36 6.69
C GLY A 114 -0.06 -5.17 5.82
N THR A 115 -1.07 -4.78 5.06
CA THR A 115 -1.20 -3.49 4.38
C THR A 115 -2.56 -2.90 4.72
N LEU A 116 -2.64 -1.57 4.80
CA LEU A 116 -3.79 -0.83 5.30
C LEU A 116 -3.77 0.61 4.77
N ALA A 117 -4.85 1.34 4.93
CA ALA A 117 -5.03 2.67 4.37
C ALA A 117 -4.68 2.69 2.86
N ASN A 118 -5.09 1.66 2.16
CA ASN A 118 -4.78 1.46 0.74
C ASN A 118 -5.67 2.37 -0.11
N CYS A 119 -5.19 3.60 -0.35
CA CYS A 119 -5.85 4.61 -1.14
C CYS A 119 -5.74 4.29 -2.64
N SER A 120 -4.99 5.02 -3.39
CA SER A 120 -4.84 4.77 -4.82
C SER A 120 -3.69 3.78 -5.15
N GLY A 121 -3.23 3.73 -6.38
CA GLY A 121 -2.22 2.77 -6.78
C GLY A 121 -1.77 2.88 -8.23
N GLY A 122 -1.29 1.76 -8.78
CA GLY A 122 -0.85 1.65 -10.16
C GLY A 122 -0.71 0.19 -10.61
N ILE A 123 -0.46 0.01 -11.90
CA ILE A 123 -0.15 -1.30 -12.50
C ILE A 123 1.20 -1.21 -13.18
N THR A 124 2.06 -2.18 -12.91
CA THR A 124 3.35 -2.29 -13.60
C THR A 124 3.19 -2.93 -14.99
N PRO A 125 4.15 -2.73 -15.91
CA PRO A 125 4.13 -3.40 -17.21
C PRO A 125 4.15 -4.93 -17.13
N TRP A 126 4.64 -5.50 -16.04
CA TRP A 126 4.64 -6.95 -15.78
C TRP A 126 3.43 -7.43 -14.97
N ARG A 127 2.38 -6.57 -14.87
CA ARG A 127 1.06 -6.89 -14.33
C ARG A 127 1.02 -7.14 -12.83
N THR A 128 1.97 -6.60 -12.06
CA THR A 128 1.84 -6.46 -10.61
C THR A 128 1.04 -5.21 -10.27
N ILE A 129 0.39 -5.24 -9.12
CA ILE A 129 -0.34 -4.11 -8.56
C ILE A 129 0.61 -3.35 -7.63
N LEU A 130 0.59 -2.04 -7.73
CA LEU A 130 1.13 -1.14 -6.72
C LEU A 130 -0.04 -0.57 -5.93
N THR A 131 -0.13 -0.87 -4.65
CA THR A 131 -1.14 -0.29 -3.75
C THR A 131 -0.43 0.60 -2.73
N CYS A 132 -1.02 1.75 -2.41
CA CYS A 132 -0.39 2.84 -1.70
C CYS A 132 -0.95 2.98 -0.29
N GLU A 133 -0.10 2.89 0.72
CA GLU A 133 -0.48 3.13 2.12
C GLU A 133 -0.42 4.63 2.39
N GLU A 134 -1.57 5.25 2.62
CA GLU A 134 -1.70 6.70 2.82
C GLU A 134 -1.83 7.05 4.31
N ASN A 135 -3.03 7.06 4.88
CA ASN A 135 -3.29 7.51 6.26
C ASN A 135 -3.03 6.39 7.30
N TYR A 136 -1.89 5.74 7.24
CA TYR A 136 -1.47 4.66 8.14
C TYR A 136 -1.35 5.11 9.60
N ASP A 137 -1.12 6.39 9.84
CA ASP A 137 -1.02 6.98 11.17
C ASP A 137 -2.32 6.90 11.98
N MET A 138 -3.48 6.80 11.33
CA MET A 138 -4.77 6.51 11.98
C MET A 138 -4.78 5.13 12.66
N PHE A 139 -3.98 4.19 12.18
CA PHE A 139 -3.91 2.82 12.68
C PHE A 139 -2.77 2.61 13.68
N TYR A 140 -1.59 3.13 13.40
CA TYR A 140 -0.38 2.88 14.17
C TYR A 140 0.33 4.14 14.68
N GLY A 141 -0.16 5.33 14.29
CA GLY A 141 0.49 6.60 14.61
C GLY A 141 1.71 6.86 13.73
N GLU A 142 2.45 7.89 14.10
CA GLU A 142 3.74 8.22 13.48
C GLU A 142 4.77 8.57 14.55
N ARG A 143 6.03 8.32 14.25
CA ARG A 143 7.13 8.61 15.18
C ARG A 143 7.61 10.04 15.04
N ASN A 144 7.61 10.76 16.13
CA ASN A 144 8.22 12.06 16.22
C ASN A 144 9.76 11.92 16.16
N LEU A 145 10.37 12.56 15.16
CA LEU A 145 11.82 12.49 14.95
C LEU A 145 12.61 13.23 16.05
N SER A 146 11.99 14.15 16.78
CA SER A 146 12.68 14.95 17.79
C SER A 146 12.94 14.21 19.10
N ASP A 147 11.99 13.37 19.54
CA ASP A 147 12.03 12.69 20.84
C ASP A 147 11.75 11.18 20.78
N GLY A 148 11.40 10.67 19.59
CA GLY A 148 11.11 9.25 19.37
C GLY A 148 9.74 8.81 19.88
N SER A 149 8.92 9.70 20.43
CA SER A 149 7.55 9.40 20.84
C SER A 149 6.68 9.02 19.64
N ILE A 150 5.60 8.27 19.87
CA ILE A 150 4.61 7.97 18.83
C ILE A 150 3.39 8.83 19.12
N TYR A 151 3.06 9.73 18.20
CA TYR A 151 1.78 10.41 18.20
C TYR A 151 0.78 9.66 17.31
N LYS A 152 -0.47 9.74 17.65
CA LYS A 152 -1.55 9.16 16.87
C LYS A 152 -2.33 10.27 16.20
N ALA A 153 -2.89 9.98 15.03
CA ALA A 153 -3.87 10.85 14.41
C ALA A 153 -5.06 11.11 15.36
N SER A 154 -5.84 12.11 15.07
CA SER A 154 -7.04 12.50 15.86
C SER A 154 -8.05 11.35 16.01
N TYR A 155 -8.00 10.36 15.12
CA TYR A 155 -8.84 9.18 15.11
C TYR A 155 -7.98 7.91 15.29
N ASP A 156 -8.03 7.32 16.49
CA ASP A 156 -7.35 6.05 16.79
C ASP A 156 -8.34 4.89 16.67
N VAL A 157 -8.04 3.95 15.79
CA VAL A 157 -8.85 2.75 15.59
C VAL A 157 -8.63 1.67 16.66
N GLY A 158 -7.65 1.83 17.56
CA GLY A 158 -7.42 0.95 18.70
C GLY A 158 -6.71 -0.38 18.41
N TRP A 159 -6.13 -0.54 17.23
CA TRP A 159 -5.44 -1.78 16.85
C TRP A 159 -4.19 -2.04 17.66
N THR A 160 -3.46 -0.97 18.04
CA THR A 160 -2.21 -1.07 18.81
C THR A 160 -2.34 -1.74 20.16
N LYS A 161 -3.56 -1.84 20.71
CA LYS A 161 -3.85 -2.59 21.94
C LYS A 161 -3.51 -4.08 21.82
N PHE A 162 -3.74 -4.67 20.66
CA PHE A 162 -3.54 -6.10 20.40
C PHE A 162 -2.39 -6.39 19.44
N PHE A 163 -2.08 -5.43 18.56
CA PHE A 163 -1.07 -5.53 17.53
C PHE A 163 -0.16 -4.29 17.59
N PRO A 164 0.79 -4.22 18.55
CA PRO A 164 1.65 -3.04 18.76
C PRO A 164 2.81 -3.00 17.77
N PHE A 165 2.49 -2.99 16.46
CA PHE A 165 3.52 -2.89 15.43
C PHE A 165 4.06 -1.46 15.32
N PRO A 166 5.35 -1.29 14.98
CA PRO A 166 5.93 0.03 14.82
C PRO A 166 5.34 0.76 13.60
N PRO A 167 5.07 2.07 13.70
CA PRO A 167 4.51 2.84 12.59
C PRO A 167 5.38 2.79 11.32
N GLU A 168 6.70 2.63 11.46
CA GLU A 168 7.64 2.54 10.35
C GLU A 168 7.44 1.28 9.47
N HIS A 169 6.61 0.34 9.89
CA HIS A 169 6.20 -0.78 9.04
C HIS A 169 5.16 -0.40 7.97
N TYR A 170 4.59 0.81 8.05
CA TYR A 170 3.52 1.30 7.18
C TYR A 170 3.88 2.62 6.52
N GLY A 171 3.09 3.06 5.54
CA GLY A 171 3.37 4.24 4.73
C GLY A 171 4.27 3.90 3.53
N TRP A 172 4.10 2.75 2.94
CA TRP A 172 4.87 2.27 1.79
C TRP A 172 4.00 2.03 0.57
N VAL A 173 4.60 2.09 -0.61
CA VAL A 173 4.01 1.46 -1.79
C VAL A 173 4.24 -0.05 -1.68
N VAL A 174 3.15 -0.83 -1.79
CA VAL A 174 3.20 -2.29 -1.71
C VAL A 174 3.03 -2.88 -3.10
N GLU A 175 4.03 -3.62 -3.57
CA GLU A 175 3.91 -4.37 -4.82
C GLU A 175 3.36 -5.77 -4.56
N ILE A 176 2.30 -6.12 -5.29
CA ILE A 176 1.62 -7.40 -5.20
C ILE A 176 1.58 -8.04 -6.59
N ASP A 177 2.17 -9.23 -6.73
CA ASP A 177 1.90 -10.10 -7.88
C ASP A 177 0.64 -10.92 -7.59
N PRO A 178 -0.49 -10.59 -8.19
CA PRO A 178 -1.76 -11.20 -7.84
C PRO A 178 -1.89 -12.65 -8.32
N PHE A 179 -1.02 -13.10 -9.22
CA PHE A 179 -1.04 -14.46 -9.76
C PHE A 179 -0.17 -15.42 -8.96
N SER A 180 1.02 -14.97 -8.53
CA SER A 180 1.91 -15.76 -7.66
C SER A 180 1.66 -15.51 -6.17
N ARG A 181 0.89 -14.47 -5.82
CA ARG A 181 0.63 -13.99 -4.44
C ARG A 181 1.86 -13.48 -3.71
N LYS A 182 2.98 -13.25 -4.40
CA LYS A 182 4.13 -12.56 -3.84
C LYS A 182 3.79 -11.12 -3.55
N LYS A 183 4.25 -10.61 -2.42
CA LYS A 183 4.00 -9.24 -1.99
C LYS A 183 5.18 -8.69 -1.22
N ARG A 184 5.51 -7.43 -1.47
CA ARG A 184 6.62 -6.72 -0.82
C ARG A 184 6.33 -5.23 -0.66
N LYS A 185 6.84 -4.63 0.40
CA LYS A 185 6.86 -3.18 0.58
C LYS A 185 8.12 -2.61 -0.06
N LEU A 186 7.96 -1.60 -0.91
CA LEU A 186 9.04 -1.02 -1.72
C LEU A 186 9.71 0.13 -0.98
N VAL A 187 10.75 -0.19 -0.22
CA VAL A 187 11.52 0.81 0.55
C VAL A 187 12.22 1.83 -0.37
N SER A 188 12.59 1.39 -1.57
CA SER A 188 13.22 2.24 -2.59
C SER A 188 12.38 3.41 -3.08
N LEU A 189 11.05 3.37 -2.89
CA LEU A 189 10.13 4.44 -3.27
C LEU A 189 9.96 5.50 -2.16
N GLY A 190 10.60 5.30 -1.00
CA GLY A 190 10.45 6.16 0.16
C GLY A 190 9.21 5.81 1.00
N ARG A 191 9.11 6.44 2.17
CA ARG A 191 8.01 6.29 3.12
C ARG A 191 7.30 7.62 3.32
N CYS A 192 6.02 7.67 3.02
CA CYS A 192 5.15 8.84 3.23
C CYS A 192 3.68 8.41 3.17
N ALA A 193 2.74 9.35 3.28
CA ALA A 193 1.33 9.12 3.01
C ALA A 193 1.12 9.01 1.49
N HIS A 194 1.38 7.81 0.93
CA HIS A 194 1.35 7.59 -0.51
C HIS A 194 -0.06 7.65 -1.07
N GLU A 195 -0.38 8.73 -1.81
CA GLU A 195 -1.68 8.90 -2.48
C GLU A 195 -1.80 7.96 -3.69
N CYS A 196 -0.77 7.89 -4.55
CA CYS A 196 -0.81 7.08 -5.77
C CYS A 196 0.57 6.53 -6.14
N ALA A 197 0.61 5.62 -7.13
CA ALA A 197 1.85 5.11 -7.73
C ALA A 197 1.72 5.05 -9.26
N THR A 198 1.78 6.21 -9.92
CA THR A 198 1.63 6.32 -11.37
C THR A 198 2.88 5.84 -12.09
N VAL A 199 2.74 4.80 -12.89
CA VAL A 199 3.84 4.11 -13.58
C VAL A 199 4.02 4.63 -15.01
N LYS A 200 5.26 4.93 -15.39
CA LYS A 200 5.66 5.29 -16.75
C LYS A 200 6.87 4.49 -17.19
N VAL A 201 6.79 3.89 -18.38
CA VAL A 201 7.93 3.22 -19.03
C VAL A 201 8.72 4.26 -19.84
N LEU A 202 10.04 4.30 -19.63
CA LEU A 202 10.95 5.14 -20.39
C LEU A 202 11.36 4.47 -21.72
N LYS A 203 11.98 5.22 -22.62
CA LYS A 203 12.48 4.70 -23.92
C LYS A 203 13.49 3.57 -23.78
N ASP A 204 14.27 3.57 -22.69
CA ASP A 204 15.26 2.54 -22.34
C ASP A 204 14.67 1.40 -21.48
N ASN A 205 13.35 1.32 -21.38
CA ASN A 205 12.57 0.34 -20.61
C ASN A 205 12.74 0.43 -19.08
N ARG A 206 13.45 1.41 -18.55
CA ARG A 206 13.40 1.70 -17.11
C ARG A 206 12.01 2.20 -16.74
N ILE A 207 11.69 2.07 -15.47
CA ILE A 207 10.40 2.48 -14.92
C ILE A 207 10.57 3.76 -14.13
N VAL A 208 9.65 4.67 -14.34
CA VAL A 208 9.43 5.83 -13.44
C VAL A 208 8.14 5.59 -12.68
N VAL A 209 8.16 5.83 -11.37
CA VAL A 209 6.97 5.89 -10.54
C VAL A 209 6.86 7.30 -9.96
N TYR A 210 5.70 7.92 -10.14
CA TYR A 210 5.35 9.18 -9.48
C TYR A 210 4.39 8.88 -8.34
N THR A 211 4.63 9.53 -7.19
CA THR A 211 3.76 9.43 -6.00
C THR A 211 3.66 10.77 -5.30
N GLY A 212 2.46 11.13 -4.84
CA GLY A 212 2.21 12.27 -3.96
C GLY A 212 2.24 11.84 -2.51
N ASP A 213 2.64 12.76 -1.64
CA ASP A 213 2.52 12.65 -0.19
C ASP A 213 1.34 13.52 0.25
N ASP A 214 0.25 12.90 0.67
CA ASP A 214 -0.99 13.60 1.06
C ASP A 214 -0.95 14.04 2.53
N MET A 215 0.02 14.90 2.81
CA MET A 215 0.20 15.54 4.10
C MET A 215 0.33 17.05 3.93
N ASP A 216 0.02 17.81 4.98
CA ASP A 216 0.32 19.24 5.02
C ASP A 216 1.80 19.47 4.71
N ASN A 217 2.09 20.28 3.67
CA ASN A 217 3.43 20.48 3.11
C ASN A 217 4.04 19.22 2.47
N GLY A 218 3.24 18.23 2.12
CA GLY A 218 3.64 17.05 1.38
C GLY A 218 4.29 17.38 0.03
N CYS A 219 5.03 16.43 -0.50
CA CYS A 219 5.82 16.60 -1.70
C CYS A 219 5.38 15.66 -2.82
N LEU A 220 5.70 16.04 -4.06
CA LEU A 220 5.64 15.12 -5.19
C LEU A 220 6.99 14.43 -5.35
N TYR A 221 6.97 13.10 -5.37
CA TYR A 221 8.16 12.26 -5.52
C TYR A 221 8.20 11.58 -6.89
N LYS A 222 9.40 11.25 -7.32
CA LYS A 222 9.69 10.52 -8.55
C LYS A 222 10.77 9.49 -8.28
N PHE A 223 10.44 8.22 -8.43
CA PHE A 223 11.42 7.13 -8.45
C PHE A 223 11.79 6.79 -9.90
N ILE A 224 13.07 6.52 -10.17
CA ILE A 224 13.56 6.00 -11.45
C ILE A 224 14.31 4.70 -11.18
N SER A 225 13.84 3.60 -11.72
CA SER A 225 14.47 2.28 -11.55
C SER A 225 15.88 2.24 -12.16
N LYS A 226 16.76 1.44 -11.56
CA LYS A 226 18.11 1.20 -12.06
C LYS A 226 18.09 0.37 -13.35
N SER A 227 17.19 -0.61 -13.42
CA SER A 227 17.06 -1.55 -14.53
C SER A 227 15.59 -1.78 -14.89
N GLN A 228 15.35 -2.43 -16.01
CA GLN A 228 14.03 -2.86 -16.44
C GLN A 228 13.47 -3.91 -15.46
N GLY A 229 12.15 -3.82 -15.18
CA GLY A 229 11.44 -4.83 -14.38
C GLY A 229 11.79 -4.86 -12.89
N ASP A 230 12.52 -3.88 -12.38
CA ASP A 230 12.93 -3.80 -10.98
C ASP A 230 12.54 -2.48 -10.34
N LEU A 231 11.75 -2.55 -9.26
CA LEU A 231 11.40 -1.40 -8.42
C LEU A 231 12.15 -1.38 -7.08
N THR A 232 13.05 -2.33 -6.84
CA THR A 232 13.79 -2.42 -5.57
C THR A 232 15.12 -1.68 -5.58
N HIS A 233 15.60 -1.27 -6.76
CA HIS A 233 16.81 -0.49 -6.94
C HIS A 233 16.58 0.67 -7.88
N GLY A 234 16.96 1.86 -7.45
CA GLY A 234 16.77 3.07 -8.26
C GLY A 234 17.20 4.33 -7.54
N LYS A 235 16.69 5.45 -8.03
CA LYS A 235 16.90 6.77 -7.44
C LYS A 235 15.57 7.43 -7.17
N LEU A 236 15.41 7.95 -5.96
CA LEU A 236 14.26 8.73 -5.53
C LEU A 236 14.58 10.21 -5.61
N TYR A 237 13.61 10.99 -6.08
CA TYR A 237 13.71 12.44 -6.24
C TYR A 237 12.49 13.12 -5.65
N VAL A 238 12.66 14.33 -5.13
CA VAL A 238 11.59 15.24 -4.75
C VAL A 238 11.51 16.41 -5.72
N ALA A 239 10.29 16.85 -6.04
CA ALA A 239 10.08 18.04 -6.85
C ALA A 239 10.38 19.30 -6.02
N SER A 240 11.22 20.20 -6.53
CA SER A 240 11.40 21.54 -5.98
C SER A 240 10.73 22.55 -6.91
N LEU A 241 9.61 23.13 -6.47
CA LEU A 241 8.89 24.16 -7.22
C LEU A 241 9.75 25.46 -7.32
N GLU A 242 10.40 25.83 -6.21
CA GLU A 242 11.29 26.99 -6.17
C GLU A 242 12.43 26.88 -7.19
N LYS A 243 13.15 25.73 -7.19
CA LYS A 243 14.29 25.49 -8.08
C LYS A 243 13.89 24.98 -9.46
N LYS A 244 12.59 24.72 -9.69
CA LYS A 244 12.02 24.17 -10.94
C LYS A 244 12.75 22.90 -11.42
N LYS A 245 13.12 22.02 -10.48
CA LYS A 245 13.87 20.79 -10.78
C LYS A 245 13.58 19.66 -9.80
N TRP A 246 13.94 18.44 -10.19
CA TRP A 246 13.97 17.27 -9.35
C TRP A 246 15.28 17.21 -8.56
N ILE A 247 15.20 17.04 -7.25
CA ILE A 247 16.34 16.91 -6.34
C ILE A 247 16.42 15.45 -5.92
N GLU A 248 17.56 14.78 -6.16
CA GLU A 248 17.78 13.40 -5.73
C GLU A 248 17.78 13.34 -4.19
N ILE A 249 16.97 12.45 -3.62
CA ILE A 249 16.98 12.15 -2.19
C ILE A 249 18.10 11.13 -1.93
N ASN A 250 19.24 11.63 -1.48
CA ASN A 250 20.42 10.81 -1.25
C ASN A 250 21.11 11.23 0.05
N TYR A 251 21.08 10.34 1.04
CA TYR A 251 21.65 10.57 2.36
C TYR A 251 23.12 11.01 2.30
N GLN A 252 23.94 10.37 1.46
CA GLN A 252 25.38 10.68 1.36
C GLN A 252 25.67 12.03 0.72
N LYS A 253 24.78 12.55 -0.15
CA LYS A 253 24.96 13.80 -0.88
C LYS A 253 24.46 15.04 -0.14
N HIS A 254 23.60 14.87 0.87
CA HIS A 254 22.90 16.00 1.50
C HIS A 254 23.15 16.08 3.01
N LYS A 255 23.97 17.03 3.43
CA LYS A 255 24.27 17.27 4.87
C LYS A 255 23.03 17.51 5.73
N VAL A 256 21.97 18.08 5.17
CA VAL A 256 20.70 18.28 5.89
C VAL A 256 20.05 16.95 6.27
N LEU A 257 20.12 15.95 5.40
CA LEU A 257 19.60 14.62 5.67
C LEU A 257 20.46 13.91 6.74
N GLN A 258 21.79 14.04 6.66
CA GLN A 258 22.73 13.45 7.63
C GLN A 258 22.58 14.03 9.05
N LYS A 259 22.04 15.23 9.18
CA LYS A 259 21.75 15.84 10.49
C LYS A 259 20.46 15.30 11.14
N LYS A 260 19.50 14.83 10.32
CA LYS A 260 18.17 14.39 10.77
C LYS A 260 18.00 12.88 10.83
N PHE A 261 18.70 12.15 10.00
CA PHE A 261 18.56 10.71 9.80
C PHE A 261 19.91 10.01 9.97
N LYS A 262 19.88 8.72 10.29
CA LYS A 262 21.10 7.91 10.49
C LYS A 262 21.61 7.28 9.19
N ASN A 263 20.73 7.03 8.25
CA ASN A 263 21.05 6.33 6.99
C ASN A 263 19.98 6.61 5.92
N GLN A 264 20.16 6.06 4.71
CA GLN A 264 19.25 6.24 3.58
C GLN A 264 17.86 5.64 3.80
N ILE A 265 17.73 4.60 4.63
CA ILE A 265 16.44 3.92 4.87
C ILE A 265 15.53 4.78 5.76
N GLU A 266 16.11 5.60 6.62
CA GLU A 266 15.37 6.50 7.51
C GLU A 266 14.95 7.82 6.80
N VAL A 267 15.50 8.11 5.61
CA VAL A 267 15.18 9.30 4.80
C VAL A 267 13.92 9.06 3.98
#